data_cd9bc32bef52d2b95bfae7d9b7646ce4
#
_entry.id   cd9bc32bef52d2b95bfae7d9b7646ce4
#
_cell.length_a   1.000
_cell.length_b   1.000
_cell.length_c   1.000
_cell.angle_alpha   90.00
_cell.angle_beta   90.00
_cell.angle_gamma   90.00
#
_symmetry.space_group_name_H-M   'P 1'
#
loop_
_entity.id
_entity.type
_entity.pdbx_description
1 polymer ?
#
loop_
_entity_poly.entity_id
_entity_poly.type
_entity_poly.pdbx_seq_one_letter_code
_entity_poly.pdbx_strand_id
1 'polypeptide(L)'
;MKTLAKFILITAALLLSTPSIAQSDVSDVSEELKIAAVEALIAAPADKALPLVTKVLEGNHSNEVKERALFILSQIDQPEAQSTLLKVARENQNDLGLEAVRMIGISGNDESLASLASIYENGNSEAREAVLEAYMIAGDKQSVFNIALTAEGDDFDEAIEMLSVMGARDELRELRGKTGVSEALIQAYAISGDFESLRELALDGSDVELQTQAIEAMGIVGGEQVDSTLVEIYRSATAEDVREAALHGMLISGHDAGVLELYRSSQDPSEKKQLLEFLVMTGSDEVWNIIDSTLTGDQ
;
A
#
# COMPACT_ATOMS: atom_id res chain seq x y z
N MET A 1 -6.58 -46.46 -21.28
CA MET A 1 -5.32 -47.10 -21.76
C MET A 1 -4.25 -46.61 -20.78
N LYS A 2 -3.92 -47.42 -19.80
CA LYS A 2 -2.67 -48.21 -19.70
C LYS A 2 -1.45 -47.27 -19.66
N THR A 3 -0.63 -47.20 -18.64
CA THR A 3 0.20 -48.20 -17.96
C THR A 3 0.98 -47.48 -16.86
N LEU A 4 1.43 -47.93 -15.83
CA LEU A 4 1.91 -49.11 -15.15
C LEU A 4 2.88 -48.68 -14.07
N ALA A 5 2.74 -49.27 -12.92
CA ALA A 5 3.62 -49.21 -11.77
C ALA A 5 5.06 -49.70 -12.10
N LYS A 6 6.04 -49.17 -11.39
CA LYS A 6 7.30 -49.91 -11.13
C LYS A 6 7.64 -49.84 -9.66
N PHE A 7 7.42 -50.96 -8.99
CA PHE A 7 8.07 -51.40 -7.75
C PHE A 7 9.54 -51.65 -8.04
N ILE A 8 10.42 -51.12 -7.20
CA ILE A 8 11.77 -51.69 -7.03
C ILE A 8 11.99 -51.91 -5.53
N LEU A 9 11.94 -53.15 -5.14
CA LEU A 9 12.47 -53.68 -3.90
C LEU A 9 14.00 -53.69 -4.00
N ILE A 10 14.71 -53.11 -3.02
CA ILE A 10 16.12 -53.44 -2.76
C ILE A 10 16.23 -53.78 -1.26
N THR A 11 16.65 -55.04 -1.02
CA THR A 11 16.85 -55.63 0.28
C THR A 11 18.20 -55.23 0.89
N ALA A 12 18.14 -54.91 2.17
CA ALA A 12 19.06 -55.18 3.30
C ALA A 12 20.59 -55.17 3.10
N ALA A 13 21.23 -54.27 3.88
CA ALA A 13 22.47 -54.56 4.57
C ALA A 13 22.49 -53.83 5.91
N LEU A 14 22.43 -54.55 7.02
CA LEU A 14 22.65 -54.10 8.38
C LEU A 14 24.07 -53.55 8.52
N LEU A 15 24.21 -52.29 8.91
CA LEU A 15 25.34 -51.82 9.71
C LEU A 15 24.74 -50.97 10.83
N LEU A 16 24.85 -51.44 12.05
CA LEU A 16 24.53 -50.75 13.30
C LEU A 16 25.50 -49.58 13.48
N SER A 17 25.09 -48.41 12.99
CA SER A 17 25.50 -47.12 13.50
C SER A 17 24.23 -46.48 14.00
N THR A 18 24.09 -46.29 15.32
CA THR A 18 23.02 -45.52 15.91
C THR A 18 23.13 -44.10 15.38
N PRO A 19 22.20 -43.60 14.52
CA PRO A 19 22.12 -42.19 14.32
C PRO A 19 21.53 -41.61 15.61
N SER A 20 22.24 -40.67 16.20
CA SER A 20 21.62 -39.68 17.08
C SER A 20 20.62 -38.93 16.22
N ILE A 21 19.37 -39.40 16.17
CA ILE A 21 18.27 -38.67 15.56
C ILE A 21 18.13 -37.41 16.41
N ALA A 22 18.49 -36.30 15.83
CA ALA A 22 18.38 -35.01 16.46
C ALA A 22 16.90 -34.81 16.89
N GLN A 23 16.71 -34.45 18.12
CA GLN A 23 15.40 -34.25 18.77
C GLN A 23 14.57 -33.15 18.05
N SER A 24 15.21 -32.39 17.14
CA SER A 24 14.61 -31.38 16.25
C SER A 24 13.66 -32.00 15.20
N ASP A 25 14.04 -33.11 14.54
CA ASP A 25 13.24 -33.66 13.43
C ASP A 25 11.86 -34.20 13.88
N VAL A 26 11.76 -34.73 15.11
CA VAL A 26 10.48 -35.25 15.65
C VAL A 26 9.54 -34.13 16.10
N SER A 27 10.10 -33.02 16.61
CA SER A 27 9.29 -31.86 16.99
C SER A 27 8.72 -31.14 15.74
N ASP A 28 9.49 -31.03 14.68
CA ASP A 28 9.10 -30.38 13.43
C ASP A 28 8.01 -31.16 12.70
N VAL A 29 8.15 -32.51 12.59
CA VAL A 29 7.09 -33.36 12.04
C VAL A 29 5.80 -33.31 12.86
N SER A 30 5.89 -33.16 14.19
CA SER A 30 4.73 -33.01 15.06
C SER A 30 4.04 -31.65 14.86
N GLU A 31 4.80 -30.59 14.58
CA GLU A 31 4.29 -29.25 14.37
C GLU A 31 3.61 -29.14 13.00
N GLU A 32 4.25 -29.60 11.93
CA GLU A 32 3.66 -29.69 10.60
C GLU A 32 2.33 -30.45 10.59
N LEU A 33 2.24 -31.55 11.37
CA LEU A 33 1.01 -32.32 11.47
C LEU A 33 -0.09 -31.54 12.19
N LYS A 34 0.24 -30.72 13.20
CA LYS A 34 -0.74 -29.85 13.87
C LYS A 34 -1.24 -28.75 12.93
N ILE A 35 -0.35 -28.11 12.16
CA ILE A 35 -0.69 -27.12 11.15
C ILE A 35 -1.66 -27.75 10.15
N ALA A 36 -1.29 -28.90 9.56
CA ALA A 36 -2.13 -29.60 8.59
C ALA A 36 -3.49 -30.00 9.18
N ALA A 37 -3.54 -30.39 10.47
CA ALA A 37 -4.79 -30.73 11.14
C ALA A 37 -5.71 -29.50 11.33
N VAL A 38 -5.13 -28.33 11.65
CA VAL A 38 -5.90 -27.07 11.75
C VAL A 38 -6.39 -26.64 10.36
N GLU A 39 -5.51 -26.65 9.36
CA GLU A 39 -5.88 -26.29 7.98
C GLU A 39 -7.00 -27.17 7.41
N ALA A 40 -7.02 -28.46 7.75
CA ALA A 40 -8.11 -29.34 7.33
C ALA A 40 -9.49 -28.91 7.85
N LEU A 41 -9.56 -28.12 8.93
CA LEU A 41 -10.81 -27.62 9.49
C LEU A 41 -11.51 -26.61 8.58
N ILE A 42 -10.85 -26.04 7.59
CA ILE A 42 -11.48 -25.13 6.62
C ILE A 42 -12.61 -25.81 5.82
N ALA A 43 -12.48 -27.11 5.61
CA ALA A 43 -13.49 -27.92 4.91
C ALA A 43 -14.53 -28.54 5.86
N ALA A 44 -14.38 -28.35 7.18
CA ALA A 44 -15.27 -28.91 8.17
C ALA A 44 -16.53 -28.02 8.36
N PRO A 45 -17.68 -28.62 8.74
CA PRO A 45 -18.82 -27.84 9.17
C PRO A 45 -18.45 -26.94 10.37
N ALA A 46 -18.99 -25.71 10.39
CA ALA A 46 -18.63 -24.70 11.41
C ALA A 46 -18.86 -25.18 12.85
N ASP A 47 -19.94 -25.95 13.09
CA ASP A 47 -20.26 -26.55 14.40
C ASP A 47 -19.19 -27.55 14.88
N LYS A 48 -18.37 -28.08 13.99
CA LYS A 48 -17.25 -28.97 14.28
C LYS A 48 -15.92 -28.21 14.34
N ALA A 49 -15.71 -27.28 13.43
CA ALA A 49 -14.47 -26.49 13.37
C ALA A 49 -14.33 -25.56 14.57
N LEU A 50 -15.35 -24.80 14.91
CA LEU A 50 -15.30 -23.76 15.94
C LEU A 50 -14.82 -24.23 17.32
N PRO A 51 -15.31 -25.34 17.90
CA PRO A 51 -14.82 -25.82 19.18
C PRO A 51 -13.34 -26.28 19.13
N LEU A 52 -12.89 -26.79 17.99
CA LEU A 52 -11.52 -27.26 17.82
C LEU A 52 -10.54 -26.11 17.67
N VAL A 53 -10.84 -25.11 16.84
CA VAL A 53 -9.97 -23.91 16.68
C VAL A 53 -9.92 -23.11 17.97
N THR A 54 -11.03 -22.95 18.70
CA THR A 54 -11.04 -22.30 20.01
C THR A 54 -10.13 -23.02 21.00
N LYS A 55 -10.16 -24.36 21.03
CA LYS A 55 -9.27 -25.17 21.87
C LYS A 55 -7.80 -25.01 21.47
N VAL A 56 -7.49 -24.84 20.19
CA VAL A 56 -6.12 -24.56 19.71
C VAL A 56 -5.63 -23.22 20.24
N LEU A 57 -6.45 -22.18 20.18
CA LEU A 57 -6.09 -20.83 20.67
C LEU A 57 -5.85 -20.80 22.17
N GLU A 58 -6.65 -21.52 22.95
CA GLU A 58 -6.50 -21.62 24.40
C GLU A 58 -5.37 -22.58 24.84
N GLY A 59 -4.91 -23.45 23.94
CA GLY A 59 -3.89 -24.46 24.20
C GLY A 59 -2.46 -23.91 24.13
N ASN A 60 -1.53 -24.77 24.58
CA ASN A 60 -0.09 -24.49 24.45
C ASN A 60 0.42 -24.96 23.08
N HIS A 61 0.13 -24.20 22.04
CA HIS A 61 0.59 -24.41 20.67
C HIS A 61 1.50 -23.25 20.25
N SER A 62 2.30 -23.45 19.19
CA SER A 62 3.11 -22.39 18.59
C SER A 62 2.22 -21.25 18.03
N ASN A 63 2.82 -20.08 17.81
CA ASN A 63 2.13 -18.98 17.18
C ASN A 63 1.62 -19.38 15.79
N GLU A 64 2.43 -20.09 15.00
CA GLU A 64 2.04 -20.53 13.66
C GLU A 64 0.77 -21.39 13.66
N VAL A 65 0.64 -22.36 14.56
CA VAL A 65 -0.58 -23.17 14.70
C VAL A 65 -1.78 -22.33 15.12
N LYS A 66 -1.58 -21.33 16.00
CA LYS A 66 -2.61 -20.41 16.45
C LYS A 66 -3.05 -19.43 15.36
N GLU A 67 -2.12 -18.93 14.55
CA GLU A 67 -2.41 -18.08 13.39
C GLU A 67 -3.27 -18.80 12.36
N ARG A 68 -2.97 -20.09 12.08
CA ARG A 68 -3.86 -20.92 11.25
C ARG A 68 -5.26 -21.06 11.84
N ALA A 69 -5.37 -21.18 13.16
CA ALA A 69 -6.66 -21.23 13.85
C ALA A 69 -7.44 -19.90 13.74
N LEU A 70 -6.76 -18.75 13.84
CA LEU A 70 -7.36 -17.42 13.60
C LEU A 70 -7.86 -17.29 12.16
N PHE A 71 -7.08 -17.74 11.18
CA PHE A 71 -7.52 -17.77 9.78
C PHE A 71 -8.79 -18.60 9.59
N ILE A 72 -8.88 -19.78 10.19
CA ILE A 72 -10.12 -20.59 10.11
C ILE A 72 -11.31 -19.85 10.75
N LEU A 73 -11.11 -19.18 11.89
CA LEU A 73 -12.16 -18.37 12.52
C LEU A 73 -12.67 -17.25 11.63
N SER A 74 -11.77 -16.58 10.88
CA SER A 74 -12.16 -15.50 9.95
C SER A 74 -13.06 -15.99 8.80
N GLN A 75 -13.01 -17.28 8.48
CA GLN A 75 -13.84 -17.92 7.44
C GLN A 75 -15.18 -18.45 7.96
N ILE A 76 -15.41 -18.40 9.28
CA ILE A 76 -16.64 -18.88 9.90
C ILE A 76 -17.57 -17.69 10.17
N ASP A 77 -18.67 -17.63 9.41
CA ASP A 77 -19.70 -16.59 9.58
C ASP A 77 -20.68 -16.97 10.73
N GLN A 78 -20.15 -17.01 11.95
CA GLN A 78 -20.93 -17.23 13.18
C GLN A 78 -20.52 -16.21 14.24
N PRO A 79 -21.46 -15.66 15.03
CA PRO A 79 -21.15 -14.66 16.08
C PRO A 79 -20.10 -15.14 17.09
N GLU A 80 -20.09 -16.43 17.38
CA GLU A 80 -19.14 -17.04 18.31
C GLU A 80 -17.70 -17.02 17.77
N ALA A 81 -17.52 -17.20 16.44
CA ALA A 81 -16.20 -17.10 15.80
C ALA A 81 -15.70 -15.65 15.85
N GLN A 82 -16.56 -14.71 15.49
CA GLN A 82 -16.25 -13.29 15.52
C GLN A 82 -15.92 -12.80 16.95
N SER A 83 -16.69 -13.22 17.94
CA SER A 83 -16.43 -12.89 19.35
C SER A 83 -15.09 -13.48 19.84
N THR A 84 -14.69 -14.67 19.33
CA THR A 84 -13.41 -15.29 19.66
C THR A 84 -12.24 -14.50 19.05
N LEU A 85 -12.34 -14.07 17.78
CA LEU A 85 -11.35 -13.19 17.17
C LEU A 85 -11.18 -11.89 17.95
N LEU A 86 -12.29 -11.21 18.27
CA LEU A 86 -12.26 -9.98 19.07
C LEU A 86 -11.66 -10.18 20.46
N LYS A 87 -11.93 -11.31 21.11
CA LYS A 87 -11.31 -11.65 22.39
C LYS A 87 -9.80 -11.75 22.25
N VAL A 88 -9.29 -12.49 21.26
CA VAL A 88 -7.85 -12.64 21.04
C VAL A 88 -7.20 -11.29 20.72
N ALA A 89 -7.81 -10.47 19.88
CA ALA A 89 -7.34 -9.15 19.51
C ALA A 89 -7.23 -8.19 20.72
N ARG A 90 -8.16 -8.26 21.65
CA ARG A 90 -8.19 -7.40 22.86
C ARG A 90 -7.27 -7.87 23.98
N GLU A 91 -7.13 -9.18 24.17
CA GLU A 91 -6.38 -9.75 25.28
C GLU A 91 -4.87 -9.84 24.99
N ASN A 92 -4.47 -9.80 23.74
CA ASN A 92 -3.08 -9.98 23.33
C ASN A 92 -2.58 -8.75 22.54
N GLN A 93 -1.67 -7.98 23.15
CA GLN A 93 -0.95 -6.90 22.46
C GLN A 93 0.40 -7.40 21.90
N ASN A 94 0.40 -8.62 21.36
CA ASN A 94 1.54 -9.26 20.72
C ASN A 94 1.16 -9.69 19.29
N ASP A 95 2.09 -10.31 18.57
CA ASP A 95 1.89 -10.75 17.19
C ASP A 95 0.57 -11.49 16.96
N LEU A 96 0.16 -12.33 17.91
CA LEU A 96 -1.10 -13.08 17.79
C LEU A 96 -2.34 -12.18 17.89
N GLY A 97 -2.30 -11.14 18.72
CA GLY A 97 -3.36 -10.13 18.82
C GLY A 97 -3.46 -9.27 17.56
N LEU A 98 -2.31 -8.84 17.03
CA LEU A 98 -2.23 -8.10 15.78
C LEU A 98 -2.75 -8.94 14.60
N GLU A 99 -2.40 -10.23 14.57
CA GLU A 99 -2.92 -11.15 13.57
C GLU A 99 -4.44 -11.35 13.70
N ALA A 100 -4.98 -11.41 14.92
CA ALA A 100 -6.43 -11.48 15.13
C ALA A 100 -7.15 -10.22 14.62
N VAL A 101 -6.54 -9.03 14.74
CA VAL A 101 -7.06 -7.77 14.15
C VAL A 101 -7.11 -7.87 12.63
N ARG A 102 -6.04 -8.34 11.97
CA ARG A 102 -6.01 -8.56 10.51
C ARG A 102 -7.07 -9.58 10.07
N MET A 103 -7.25 -10.66 10.83
CA MET A 103 -8.27 -11.67 10.55
C MET A 103 -9.69 -11.10 10.66
N ILE A 104 -9.95 -10.11 11.52
CA ILE A 104 -11.23 -9.37 11.57
C ILE A 104 -11.42 -8.59 10.26
N GLY A 105 -10.38 -7.93 9.75
CA GLY A 105 -10.39 -7.27 8.44
C GLY A 105 -10.74 -8.24 7.30
N ILE A 106 -10.12 -9.42 7.29
CA ILE A 106 -10.38 -10.47 6.29
C ILE A 106 -11.81 -11.00 6.38
N SER A 107 -12.36 -11.16 7.59
CA SER A 107 -13.73 -11.62 7.76
C SER A 107 -14.76 -10.63 7.23
N GLY A 108 -14.45 -9.33 7.26
CA GLY A 108 -15.34 -8.26 6.81
C GLY A 108 -16.64 -8.13 7.60
N ASN A 109 -16.69 -8.67 8.82
CA ASN A 109 -17.91 -8.62 9.66
C ASN A 109 -18.08 -7.22 10.25
N ASP A 110 -19.17 -6.52 9.92
CA ASP A 110 -19.42 -5.12 10.30
C ASP A 110 -19.37 -4.87 11.82
N GLU A 111 -19.90 -5.77 12.64
CA GLU A 111 -19.92 -5.62 14.10
C GLU A 111 -18.49 -5.76 14.69
N SER A 112 -17.73 -6.69 14.15
CA SER A 112 -16.33 -6.89 14.54
C SER A 112 -15.46 -5.73 14.10
N LEU A 113 -15.62 -5.24 12.88
CA LEU A 113 -14.94 -4.05 12.36
C LEU A 113 -15.24 -2.82 13.22
N ALA A 114 -16.50 -2.56 13.54
CA ALA A 114 -16.87 -1.44 14.42
C ALA A 114 -16.21 -1.52 15.81
N SER A 115 -15.93 -2.74 16.27
CA SER A 115 -15.25 -2.97 17.56
C SER A 115 -13.75 -2.64 17.53
N LEU A 116 -13.11 -2.56 16.35
CA LEU A 116 -11.70 -2.23 16.20
C LEU A 116 -11.39 -0.80 16.61
N ALA A 117 -12.35 0.13 16.54
CA ALA A 117 -12.16 1.51 17.01
C ALA A 117 -11.63 1.57 18.46
N SER A 118 -12.18 0.73 19.34
CA SER A 118 -11.71 0.66 20.73
C SER A 118 -10.31 0.08 20.89
N ILE A 119 -9.85 -0.77 19.95
CA ILE A 119 -8.49 -1.29 19.93
C ILE A 119 -7.54 -0.20 19.42
N TYR A 120 -7.92 0.57 18.42
CA TYR A 120 -7.17 1.73 17.93
C TYR A 120 -6.95 2.76 19.05
N GLU A 121 -8.01 3.17 19.74
CA GLU A 121 -7.96 4.19 20.79
C GLU A 121 -7.04 3.82 21.98
N ASN A 122 -6.99 2.53 22.33
CA ASN A 122 -6.29 2.06 23.54
C ASN A 122 -4.99 1.27 23.23
N GLY A 123 -4.70 1.04 21.93
CA GLY A 123 -3.54 0.27 21.48
C GLY A 123 -2.25 1.10 21.41
N ASN A 124 -1.14 0.39 21.28
CA ASN A 124 0.15 0.97 20.89
C ASN A 124 0.18 1.26 19.38
N SER A 125 1.29 1.79 18.85
CA SER A 125 1.43 2.09 17.42
C SER A 125 1.21 0.86 16.52
N GLU A 126 1.76 -0.29 16.87
CA GLU A 126 1.58 -1.53 16.11
C GLU A 126 0.11 -1.98 16.04
N ALA A 127 -0.64 -1.80 17.14
CA ALA A 127 -2.06 -2.12 17.18
C ALA A 127 -2.90 -1.13 16.35
N ARG A 128 -2.53 0.16 16.32
CA ARG A 128 -3.18 1.18 15.47
C ARG A 128 -2.96 0.90 14.00
N GLU A 129 -1.71 0.62 13.61
CA GLU A 129 -1.34 0.19 12.25
C GLU A 129 -2.15 -1.05 11.83
N ALA A 130 -2.20 -2.09 12.66
CA ALA A 130 -2.96 -3.30 12.36
C ALA A 130 -4.47 -3.03 12.19
N VAL A 131 -5.04 -2.07 12.95
CA VAL A 131 -6.45 -1.67 12.79
C VAL A 131 -6.67 -0.93 11.47
N LEU A 132 -5.78 -0.02 11.09
CA LEU A 132 -5.85 0.68 9.78
C LEU A 132 -5.73 -0.31 8.63
N GLU A 133 -4.78 -1.26 8.71
CA GLU A 133 -4.67 -2.37 7.75
C GLU A 133 -5.95 -3.21 7.68
N ALA A 134 -6.56 -3.53 8.82
CA ALA A 134 -7.80 -4.31 8.85
C ALA A 134 -8.96 -3.58 8.16
N TYR A 135 -9.12 -2.28 8.39
CA TYR A 135 -10.10 -1.47 7.68
C TYR A 135 -9.81 -1.38 6.18
N MET A 136 -8.54 -1.26 5.80
CA MET A 136 -8.13 -1.27 4.39
C MET A 136 -8.49 -2.61 3.72
N ILE A 137 -8.18 -3.74 4.36
CA ILE A 137 -8.50 -5.08 3.85
C ILE A 137 -10.03 -5.24 3.69
N ALA A 138 -10.81 -4.76 4.66
CA ALA A 138 -12.27 -4.79 4.62
C ALA A 138 -12.88 -3.80 3.61
N GLY A 139 -12.10 -2.82 3.12
CA GLY A 139 -12.59 -1.73 2.27
C GLY A 139 -13.39 -0.67 3.01
N ASP A 140 -13.27 -0.61 4.35
CA ASP A 140 -13.99 0.35 5.21
C ASP A 140 -13.31 1.72 5.24
N LYS A 141 -13.47 2.48 4.14
CA LYS A 141 -12.94 3.84 3.99
C LYS A 141 -13.47 4.79 5.06
N GLN A 142 -14.72 4.60 5.48
CA GLN A 142 -15.36 5.49 6.44
C GLN A 142 -14.71 5.43 7.82
N SER A 143 -14.32 4.23 8.28
CA SER A 143 -13.62 4.07 9.56
C SER A 143 -12.23 4.69 9.52
N VAL A 144 -11.46 4.50 8.43
CA VAL A 144 -10.16 5.16 8.24
C VAL A 144 -10.31 6.69 8.20
N PHE A 145 -11.31 7.20 7.48
CA PHE A 145 -11.61 8.63 7.43
C PHE A 145 -11.95 9.21 8.81
N ASN A 146 -12.75 8.50 9.61
CA ASN A 146 -13.07 8.94 10.97
C ASN A 146 -11.83 9.01 11.88
N ILE A 147 -10.89 8.09 11.69
CA ILE A 147 -9.57 8.14 12.37
C ILE A 147 -8.81 9.39 11.92
N ALA A 148 -8.68 9.61 10.61
CA ALA A 148 -7.97 10.78 10.06
C ALA A 148 -8.52 12.11 10.54
N LEU A 149 -9.82 12.20 10.84
CA LEU A 149 -10.45 13.42 11.37
C LEU A 149 -9.99 13.80 12.79
N THR A 150 -9.48 12.86 13.55
CA THR A 150 -9.15 13.04 14.97
C THR A 150 -7.69 12.73 15.31
N ALA A 151 -6.98 12.09 14.39
CA ALA A 151 -5.57 11.77 14.53
C ALA A 151 -4.68 13.02 14.32
N GLU A 152 -3.49 12.99 14.90
CA GLU A 152 -2.46 14.02 14.77
C GLU A 152 -1.10 13.36 14.52
N GLY A 153 -0.16 14.09 13.88
CA GLY A 153 1.19 13.62 13.62
C GLY A 153 1.23 12.35 12.78
N ASP A 154 2.05 11.38 13.15
CA ASP A 154 2.29 10.15 12.39
C ASP A 154 0.99 9.33 12.18
N ASP A 155 0.10 9.28 13.16
CA ASP A 155 -1.19 8.58 13.04
C ASP A 155 -2.11 9.22 11.97
N PHE A 156 -2.03 10.55 11.80
CA PHE A 156 -2.77 11.27 10.76
C PHE A 156 -2.21 10.96 9.37
N ASP A 157 -0.89 11.00 9.23
CA ASP A 157 -0.22 10.73 7.95
C ASP A 157 -0.47 9.28 7.50
N GLU A 158 -0.43 8.33 8.43
CA GLU A 158 -0.74 6.93 8.17
C GLU A 158 -2.19 6.71 7.71
N ALA A 159 -3.16 7.36 8.37
CA ALA A 159 -4.55 7.28 7.97
C ALA A 159 -4.79 7.88 6.56
N ILE A 160 -4.11 8.98 6.21
CA ILE A 160 -4.13 9.57 4.86
C ILE A 160 -3.52 8.61 3.84
N GLU A 161 -2.39 7.98 4.16
CA GLU A 161 -1.76 6.99 3.29
C GLU A 161 -2.73 5.83 3.01
N MET A 162 -3.36 5.27 4.03
CA MET A 162 -4.36 4.21 3.86
C MET A 162 -5.52 4.65 2.96
N LEU A 163 -6.09 5.85 3.18
CA LEU A 163 -7.13 6.40 2.33
C LEU A 163 -6.68 6.53 0.87
N SER A 164 -5.43 6.92 0.65
CA SER A 164 -4.87 7.08 -0.70
C SER A 164 -4.78 5.75 -1.45
N VAL A 165 -4.25 4.71 -0.79
CA VAL A 165 -4.13 3.34 -1.31
C VAL A 165 -5.51 2.73 -1.58
N MET A 166 -6.50 3.01 -0.71
CA MET A 166 -7.88 2.60 -0.90
C MET A 166 -8.60 3.35 -2.04
N GLY A 167 -7.98 4.35 -2.64
CA GLY A 167 -8.59 5.21 -3.65
C GLY A 167 -9.78 6.01 -3.12
N ALA A 168 -9.70 6.48 -1.87
CA ALA A 168 -10.76 7.17 -1.15
C ALA A 168 -10.77 8.68 -1.46
N ARG A 169 -10.92 9.03 -2.75
CA ARG A 169 -10.80 10.43 -3.22
C ARG A 169 -11.80 11.38 -2.58
N ASP A 170 -13.03 10.94 -2.38
CA ASP A 170 -14.08 11.78 -1.81
C ASP A 170 -13.81 12.08 -0.33
N GLU A 171 -13.35 11.08 0.42
CA GLU A 171 -12.94 11.19 1.81
C GLU A 171 -11.71 12.13 1.95
N LEU A 172 -10.72 11.99 1.07
CA LEU A 172 -9.54 12.87 1.05
C LEU A 172 -9.91 14.32 0.74
N ARG A 173 -10.85 14.57 -0.19
CA ARG A 173 -11.36 15.93 -0.49
C ARG A 173 -12.13 16.51 0.69
N GLU A 174 -12.96 15.71 1.34
CA GLU A 174 -13.68 16.12 2.54
C GLU A 174 -12.72 16.46 3.68
N LEU A 175 -11.66 15.63 3.86
CA LEU A 175 -10.63 15.87 4.86
C LEU A 175 -9.90 17.19 4.64
N ARG A 176 -9.49 17.50 3.39
CA ARG A 176 -8.93 18.80 3.01
C ARG A 176 -9.82 19.98 3.45
N GLY A 177 -11.12 19.86 3.27
CA GLY A 177 -12.08 20.88 3.66
C GLY A 177 -12.15 21.14 5.18
N LYS A 178 -11.71 20.18 6.00
CA LYS A 178 -11.75 20.23 7.47
C LYS A 178 -10.40 20.54 8.10
N THR A 179 -9.32 20.00 7.54
CA THR A 179 -7.97 20.12 8.11
C THR A 179 -7.07 21.12 7.39
N GLY A 180 -7.45 21.55 6.19
CA GLY A 180 -6.62 22.32 5.28
C GLY A 180 -5.78 21.42 4.38
N VAL A 181 -4.85 22.04 3.63
CA VAL A 181 -3.91 21.34 2.75
C VAL A 181 -2.63 21.04 3.51
N SER A 182 -2.12 19.83 3.35
CA SER A 182 -0.81 19.39 3.84
C SER A 182 -0.05 18.66 2.73
N GLU A 183 1.26 18.50 2.90
CA GLU A 183 2.09 17.69 2.01
C GLU A 183 1.57 16.24 1.90
N ALA A 184 1.17 15.62 3.03
CA ALA A 184 0.60 14.28 3.05
C ALA A 184 -0.67 14.17 2.18
N LEU A 185 -1.55 15.19 2.19
CA LEU A 185 -2.73 15.23 1.32
C LEU A 185 -2.37 15.38 -0.16
N ILE A 186 -1.36 16.18 -0.50
CA ILE A 186 -0.89 16.32 -1.89
C ILE A 186 -0.37 14.98 -2.41
N GLN A 187 0.44 14.29 -1.61
CA GLN A 187 0.93 12.94 -1.96
C GLN A 187 -0.22 11.94 -2.09
N ALA A 188 -1.20 12.00 -1.18
CA ALA A 188 -2.38 11.14 -1.24
C ALA A 188 -3.22 11.34 -2.50
N TYR A 189 -3.35 12.58 -2.98
CA TYR A 189 -4.01 12.86 -4.26
C TYR A 189 -3.23 12.24 -5.44
N ALA A 190 -1.90 12.30 -5.42
CA ALA A 190 -1.08 11.68 -6.45
C ALA A 190 -1.25 10.14 -6.45
N ILE A 191 -1.14 9.50 -5.29
CA ILE A 191 -1.27 8.04 -5.15
C ILE A 191 -2.67 7.56 -5.55
N SER A 192 -3.73 8.28 -5.11
CA SER A 192 -5.11 7.94 -5.47
C SER A 192 -5.47 8.32 -6.92
N GLY A 193 -4.59 9.01 -7.63
CA GLY A 193 -4.81 9.51 -8.99
C GLY A 193 -5.87 10.62 -9.06
N ASP A 194 -6.00 11.45 -8.02
CA ASP A 194 -6.92 12.58 -7.99
C ASP A 194 -6.32 13.82 -8.67
N PHE A 195 -6.25 13.76 -9.98
CA PHE A 195 -5.73 14.85 -10.82
C PHE A 195 -6.45 16.19 -10.59
N GLU A 196 -7.77 16.17 -10.41
CA GLU A 196 -8.53 17.43 -10.26
C GLU A 196 -8.16 18.18 -8.98
N SER A 197 -7.97 17.45 -7.85
CA SER A 197 -7.53 18.07 -6.61
C SER A 197 -6.12 18.63 -6.71
N LEU A 198 -5.20 17.94 -7.38
CA LEU A 198 -3.85 18.43 -7.65
C LEU A 198 -3.88 19.65 -8.57
N ARG A 199 -4.70 19.61 -9.62
CA ARG A 199 -4.85 20.75 -10.56
C ARG A 199 -5.38 21.99 -9.87
N GLU A 200 -6.37 21.85 -8.99
CA GLU A 200 -6.88 22.99 -8.19
C GLU A 200 -5.75 23.63 -7.36
N LEU A 201 -4.93 22.81 -6.68
CA LEU A 201 -3.81 23.29 -5.87
C LEU A 201 -2.69 23.88 -6.73
N ALA A 202 -2.37 23.28 -7.86
CA ALA A 202 -1.38 23.77 -8.81
C ALA A 202 -1.74 25.14 -9.42
N LEU A 203 -3.02 25.48 -9.48
CA LEU A 203 -3.50 26.77 -9.96
C LEU A 203 -3.78 27.79 -8.83
N ASP A 204 -3.76 27.34 -7.57
CA ASP A 204 -3.91 28.21 -6.39
C ASP A 204 -2.55 28.81 -6.01
N GLY A 205 -2.34 30.06 -6.37
CA GLY A 205 -1.10 30.79 -6.04
C GLY A 205 -1.05 31.36 -4.61
N SER A 206 -1.93 30.95 -3.70
CA SER A 206 -1.99 31.47 -2.33
C SER A 206 -0.82 31.01 -1.47
N ASP A 207 -0.27 29.82 -1.74
CA ASP A 207 0.91 29.25 -1.11
C ASP A 207 1.81 28.62 -2.19
N VAL A 208 2.95 29.22 -2.43
CA VAL A 208 3.87 28.81 -3.52
C VAL A 208 4.48 27.45 -3.23
N GLU A 209 4.75 27.10 -1.97
CA GLU A 209 5.33 25.81 -1.59
C GLU A 209 4.35 24.67 -1.87
N LEU A 210 3.11 24.79 -1.41
CA LEU A 210 2.06 23.80 -1.69
C LEU A 210 1.73 23.74 -3.20
N GLN A 211 1.77 24.89 -3.89
CA GLN A 211 1.56 24.96 -5.33
C GLN A 211 2.62 24.14 -6.08
N THR A 212 3.91 24.35 -5.77
CA THR A 212 5.01 23.63 -6.44
C THR A 212 4.96 22.15 -6.15
N GLN A 213 4.68 21.75 -4.92
CA GLN A 213 4.48 20.34 -4.55
C GLN A 213 3.32 19.70 -5.33
N ALA A 214 2.19 20.39 -5.48
CA ALA A 214 1.06 19.88 -6.25
C ALA A 214 1.39 19.73 -7.74
N ILE A 215 2.17 20.64 -8.31
CA ILE A 215 2.62 20.59 -9.71
C ILE A 215 3.54 19.38 -9.93
N GLU A 216 4.51 19.15 -9.05
CA GLU A 216 5.39 17.99 -9.13
C GLU A 216 4.63 16.67 -8.94
N ALA A 217 3.69 16.65 -7.99
CA ALA A 217 2.84 15.49 -7.71
C ALA A 217 1.94 15.12 -8.91
N MET A 218 1.55 16.10 -9.75
CA MET A 218 0.84 15.80 -11.02
C MET A 218 1.69 14.92 -11.94
N GLY A 219 3.01 15.08 -11.94
CA GLY A 219 3.92 14.21 -12.72
C GLY A 219 3.81 12.74 -12.35
N ILE A 220 3.53 12.42 -11.08
CA ILE A 220 3.33 11.04 -10.60
C ILE A 220 2.03 10.44 -11.17
N VAL A 221 0.96 11.24 -11.26
CA VAL A 221 -0.31 10.80 -11.86
C VAL A 221 -0.14 10.51 -13.35
N GLY A 222 0.59 11.38 -14.06
CA GLY A 222 0.89 11.24 -15.46
C GLY A 222 -0.33 11.32 -16.40
N GLY A 223 -0.07 11.14 -17.70
CA GLY A 223 -1.09 11.08 -18.72
C GLY A 223 -1.32 12.40 -19.47
N GLU A 224 -1.92 12.32 -20.65
CA GLU A 224 -2.05 13.41 -21.63
C GLU A 224 -2.67 14.70 -21.04
N GLN A 225 -3.61 14.57 -20.11
CA GLN A 225 -4.26 15.70 -19.46
C GLN A 225 -3.31 16.42 -18.49
N VAL A 226 -2.50 15.66 -17.75
CA VAL A 226 -1.44 16.18 -16.88
C VAL A 226 -0.39 16.90 -17.71
N ASP A 227 0.10 16.26 -18.76
CA ASP A 227 1.15 16.78 -19.62
C ASP A 227 0.76 18.12 -20.23
N SER A 228 -0.45 18.25 -20.76
CA SER A 228 -0.96 19.51 -21.31
C SER A 228 -1.09 20.61 -20.26
N THR A 229 -1.49 20.25 -19.02
CA THR A 229 -1.62 21.18 -17.91
C THR A 229 -0.25 21.69 -17.43
N LEU A 230 0.75 20.80 -17.34
CA LEU A 230 2.13 21.19 -16.96
C LEU A 230 2.74 22.18 -17.95
N VAL A 231 2.54 21.95 -19.26
CA VAL A 231 2.99 22.90 -20.31
C VAL A 231 2.28 24.25 -20.18
N GLU A 232 0.97 24.27 -19.89
CA GLU A 232 0.20 25.49 -19.66
C GLU A 232 0.70 26.26 -18.43
N ILE A 233 0.94 25.55 -17.30
CA ILE A 233 1.47 26.15 -16.08
C ILE A 233 2.83 26.76 -16.35
N TYR A 234 3.76 26.04 -17.01
CA TYR A 234 5.08 26.57 -17.35
C TYR A 234 5.01 27.88 -18.13
N ARG A 235 4.13 27.94 -19.14
CA ARG A 235 3.95 29.12 -20.00
C ARG A 235 3.33 30.32 -19.27
N SER A 236 2.44 30.08 -18.35
CA SER A 236 1.69 31.13 -17.64
C SER A 236 2.37 31.61 -16.37
N ALA A 237 3.24 30.79 -15.78
CA ALA A 237 3.89 31.11 -14.51
C ALA A 237 4.88 32.28 -14.65
N THR A 238 4.80 33.20 -13.70
CA THR A 238 5.73 34.33 -13.56
C THR A 238 6.84 34.04 -12.56
N ALA A 239 6.58 33.14 -11.60
CA ALA A 239 7.58 32.72 -10.61
C ALA A 239 8.48 31.61 -11.18
N GLU A 240 9.78 31.73 -10.92
CA GLU A 240 10.79 30.76 -11.37
C GLU A 240 10.50 29.37 -10.76
N ASP A 241 10.25 29.33 -9.44
CA ASP A 241 9.99 28.07 -8.71
C ASP A 241 8.83 27.27 -9.31
N VAL A 242 7.77 27.96 -9.75
CA VAL A 242 6.59 27.33 -10.38
C VAL A 242 6.92 26.77 -11.76
N ARG A 243 7.78 27.48 -12.55
CA ARG A 243 8.24 26.97 -13.85
C ARG A 243 9.14 25.75 -13.68
N GLU A 244 10.03 25.81 -12.71
CA GLU A 244 10.94 24.69 -12.39
C GLU A 244 10.14 23.46 -11.93
N ALA A 245 9.14 23.64 -11.05
CA ALA A 245 8.25 22.55 -10.63
C ALA A 245 7.49 21.92 -11.82
N ALA A 246 7.03 22.74 -12.79
CA ALA A 246 6.38 22.22 -13.99
C ALA A 246 7.33 21.39 -14.86
N LEU A 247 8.60 21.81 -15.00
CA LEU A 247 9.62 21.01 -15.70
C LEU A 247 9.92 19.71 -14.96
N HIS A 248 10.03 19.74 -13.63
CA HIS A 248 10.20 18.52 -12.82
C HIS A 248 9.00 17.57 -12.97
N GLY A 249 7.77 18.09 -12.94
CA GLY A 249 6.57 17.30 -13.21
C GLY A 249 6.58 16.62 -14.57
N MET A 250 7.01 17.34 -15.64
CA MET A 250 7.17 16.76 -16.98
C MET A 250 8.28 15.70 -17.03
N LEU A 251 9.37 15.87 -16.26
CA LEU A 251 10.44 14.88 -16.16
C LEU A 251 9.93 13.60 -15.47
N ILE A 252 9.17 13.74 -14.38
CA ILE A 252 8.58 12.62 -13.64
C ILE A 252 7.59 11.85 -14.50
N SER A 253 6.73 12.56 -15.25
CA SER A 253 5.74 11.92 -16.16
C SER A 253 6.39 11.33 -17.43
N GLY A 254 7.65 11.66 -17.72
CA GLY A 254 8.33 11.28 -18.96
C GLY A 254 7.82 12.05 -20.19
N HIS A 255 7.26 13.25 -20.01
CA HIS A 255 6.71 14.07 -21.07
C HIS A 255 7.78 14.93 -21.77
N ASP A 256 8.73 14.29 -22.44
CA ASP A 256 9.79 14.94 -23.21
C ASP A 256 9.25 15.80 -24.38
N ALA A 257 8.14 15.38 -24.98
CA ALA A 257 7.49 16.12 -26.06
C ALA A 257 7.06 17.54 -25.63
N GLY A 258 6.58 17.72 -24.40
CA GLY A 258 6.21 19.02 -23.85
C GLY A 258 7.43 19.94 -23.68
N VAL A 259 8.50 19.41 -23.10
CA VAL A 259 9.75 20.16 -22.93
C VAL A 259 10.35 20.53 -24.29
N LEU A 260 10.28 19.64 -25.28
CA LEU A 260 10.72 19.89 -26.65
C LEU A 260 9.89 20.99 -27.34
N GLU A 261 8.58 21.00 -27.15
CA GLU A 261 7.69 22.05 -27.65
C GLU A 261 8.05 23.42 -27.05
N LEU A 262 8.28 23.47 -25.73
CA LEU A 262 8.72 24.68 -25.05
C LEU A 262 10.07 25.18 -25.61
N TYR A 263 11.05 24.28 -25.78
CA TYR A 263 12.35 24.62 -26.35
C TYR A 263 12.24 25.21 -27.77
N ARG A 264 11.41 24.61 -28.64
CA ARG A 264 11.22 25.07 -30.02
C ARG A 264 10.49 26.41 -30.08
N SER A 265 9.59 26.67 -29.17
CA SER A 265 8.77 27.92 -29.14
C SER A 265 9.48 29.07 -28.44
N SER A 266 10.43 28.83 -27.55
CA SER A 266 11.17 29.88 -26.86
C SER A 266 12.04 30.70 -27.80
N GLN A 267 12.13 32.01 -27.52
CA GLN A 267 13.05 32.94 -28.18
C GLN A 267 14.16 33.45 -27.24
N ASP A 268 14.05 33.12 -25.93
CA ASP A 268 15.03 33.49 -24.92
C ASP A 268 16.19 32.46 -24.87
N PRO A 269 17.43 32.89 -25.10
CA PRO A 269 18.58 31.98 -25.03
C PRO A 269 18.81 31.36 -23.66
N SER A 270 18.45 32.03 -22.56
CA SER A 270 18.61 31.54 -21.20
C SER A 270 17.58 30.43 -20.92
N GLU A 271 16.34 30.64 -21.33
CA GLU A 271 15.28 29.64 -21.25
C GLU A 271 15.59 28.42 -22.12
N LYS A 272 16.06 28.64 -23.37
CA LYS A 272 16.50 27.52 -24.24
C LYS A 272 17.62 26.67 -23.62
N LYS A 273 18.55 27.32 -22.94
CA LYS A 273 19.63 26.58 -22.25
C LYS A 273 19.05 25.69 -21.16
N GLN A 274 18.18 26.21 -20.29
CA GLN A 274 17.54 25.45 -19.23
C GLN A 274 16.73 24.29 -19.80
N LEU A 275 15.88 24.53 -20.80
CA LEU A 275 15.06 23.51 -21.43
C LEU A 275 15.91 22.41 -22.11
N LEU A 276 17.06 22.78 -22.70
CA LEU A 276 17.97 21.78 -23.25
C LEU A 276 18.58 20.89 -22.17
N GLU A 277 18.95 21.46 -21.03
CA GLU A 277 19.44 20.70 -19.87
C GLU A 277 18.40 19.69 -19.39
N PHE A 278 17.13 20.10 -19.30
CA PHE A 278 16.02 19.18 -18.97
C PHE A 278 15.81 18.09 -20.04
N LEU A 279 15.86 18.43 -21.34
CA LEU A 279 15.75 17.46 -22.43
C LEU A 279 16.85 16.39 -22.39
N VAL A 280 18.07 16.76 -21.99
CA VAL A 280 19.15 15.77 -21.78
C VAL A 280 18.80 14.81 -20.65
N MET A 281 18.18 15.28 -19.56
CA MET A 281 17.77 14.45 -18.42
C MET A 281 16.63 13.49 -18.78
N THR A 282 15.71 13.87 -19.69
CA THR A 282 14.65 12.96 -20.16
C THR A 282 15.18 11.81 -21.02
N GLY A 283 16.37 11.95 -21.58
CA GLY A 283 16.98 10.94 -22.45
C GLY A 283 16.32 10.79 -23.83
N SER A 284 15.58 11.80 -24.28
CA SER A 284 14.93 11.82 -25.59
C SER A 284 15.94 11.72 -26.74
N ASP A 285 15.69 10.84 -27.71
CA ASP A 285 16.56 10.71 -28.88
C ASP A 285 16.65 12.00 -29.72
N GLU A 286 15.61 12.82 -29.71
CA GLU A 286 15.56 14.10 -30.43
C GLU A 286 16.56 15.15 -29.86
N VAL A 287 16.92 15.06 -28.59
CA VAL A 287 17.86 16.01 -27.97
C VAL A 287 19.24 15.95 -28.64
N TRP A 288 19.67 14.77 -29.05
CA TRP A 288 20.98 14.60 -29.71
C TRP A 288 21.01 15.28 -31.06
N ASN A 289 19.91 15.27 -31.82
CA ASN A 289 19.78 16.00 -33.08
C ASN A 289 19.84 17.52 -32.85
N ILE A 290 19.20 18.01 -31.77
CA ILE A 290 19.20 19.42 -31.38
C ILE A 290 20.64 19.85 -31.01
N ILE A 291 21.34 19.04 -30.22
CA ILE A 291 22.72 19.32 -29.83
C ILE A 291 23.63 19.35 -31.07
N ASP A 292 23.53 18.36 -31.97
CA ASP A 292 24.33 18.29 -33.20
C ASP A 292 24.11 19.51 -34.09
N SER A 293 22.84 19.85 -34.37
CA SER A 293 22.49 21.02 -35.19
C SER A 293 22.96 22.34 -34.54
N THR A 294 22.91 22.44 -33.23
CA THR A 294 23.37 23.63 -32.49
C THR A 294 24.88 23.79 -32.58
N LEU A 295 25.62 22.67 -32.53
CA LEU A 295 27.10 22.70 -32.61
C LEU A 295 27.61 22.86 -34.04
N THR A 296 26.91 22.33 -35.02
CA THR A 296 27.32 22.41 -36.46
C THR A 296 26.86 23.70 -37.14
N GLY A 297 25.90 24.40 -36.55
CA GLY A 297 25.33 25.64 -37.13
C GLY A 297 24.37 25.38 -38.30
N ASP A 298 23.95 24.15 -38.51
CA ASP A 298 22.93 23.76 -39.48
C ASP A 298 21.55 24.00 -38.84
N GLN A 299 20.98 25.22 -38.99
CA GLN A 299 19.64 25.58 -38.60
C GLN A 299 18.69 25.57 -39.80
#